data_dfb6376bf8501a7ea9f7d9cd06609d40
#
_entry.id   dfb6376bf8501a7ea9f7d9cd06609d40
#
_cell.length_a   1.000
_cell.length_b   1.000
_cell.length_c   1.000
_cell.angle_alpha   90.00
_cell.angle_beta   90.00
_cell.angle_gamma   90.00
#
_symmetry.space_group_name_H-M   'P 1'
#
loop_
_entity.id
_entity.type
_entity.pdbx_description
1 polymer ?
#
loop_
_entity_poly.entity_id
_entity_poly.type
_entity_poly.pdbx_seq_one_letter_code
_entity_poly.pdbx_strand_id
1 'polypeptide(L)'
;MAIKNSPEKKRPGRPRKAPEEKLEQFSIRLPPKLKLGLELLARAQHRSLSQAVEWALNAGLSKYQLNDDTYYASLASLLDDVWDFTPAKSALTMLLHAPELMLYEDRIAAELVEYSVEMQALEKGHECELTHEQLLELAEANWQAILKVAEHIISIGESPRGHTLLGLNRSGWMGNA
;
A
#
# COMPACT_ATOMS: atom_id res chain seq x y z
N MET A 1 -15.16 46.06 44.24
CA MET A 1 -15.87 45.25 43.23
C MET A 1 -14.83 44.51 42.41
N ALA A 2 -14.70 43.20 42.58
CA ALA A 2 -13.75 42.39 41.88
C ALA A 2 -14.43 41.75 40.67
N ILE A 3 -13.93 42.04 39.44
CA ILE A 3 -14.46 41.46 38.22
C ILE A 3 -13.84 40.07 38.10
N LYS A 4 -14.66 39.02 38.23
CA LYS A 4 -14.29 37.62 37.95
C LYS A 4 -14.18 37.43 36.43
N ASN A 5 -12.96 37.34 35.90
CA ASN A 5 -12.70 36.83 34.55
C ASN A 5 -12.99 35.32 34.50
N SER A 6 -14.09 34.95 33.90
CA SER A 6 -14.35 33.54 33.56
C SER A 6 -13.41 33.06 32.46
N PRO A 7 -12.80 31.87 32.55
CA PRO A 7 -11.94 31.34 31.50
C PRO A 7 -12.75 31.04 30.22
N GLU A 8 -12.38 31.68 29.14
CA GLU A 8 -12.96 31.47 27.81
C GLU A 8 -12.75 30.03 27.38
N LYS A 9 -13.83 29.26 27.24
CA LYS A 9 -13.78 27.88 26.72
C LYS A 9 -13.29 27.92 25.27
N LYS A 10 -12.05 27.47 25.02
CA LYS A 10 -11.53 27.27 23.66
C LYS A 10 -12.49 26.38 22.87
N ARG A 11 -12.94 26.84 21.69
CA ARG A 11 -13.80 26.09 20.80
C ARG A 11 -13.05 24.82 20.39
N PRO A 12 -13.70 23.63 20.35
CA PRO A 12 -13.06 22.43 19.88
C PRO A 12 -12.58 22.64 18.43
N GLY A 13 -11.32 22.29 18.16
CA GLY A 13 -10.74 22.35 16.83
C GLY A 13 -11.47 21.42 15.87
N ARG A 14 -11.30 21.65 14.56
CA ARG A 14 -11.85 20.78 13.51
C ARG A 14 -11.44 19.31 13.81
N PRO A 15 -12.37 18.34 13.73
CA PRO A 15 -12.05 16.94 13.91
C PRO A 15 -10.86 16.52 13.02
N ARG A 16 -9.99 15.65 13.53
CA ARG A 16 -8.90 15.07 12.72
C ARG A 16 -9.54 14.22 11.62
N LYS A 17 -9.07 14.41 10.38
CA LYS A 17 -9.47 13.54 9.27
C LYS A 17 -9.02 12.11 9.52
N ALA A 18 -9.80 11.14 9.04
CA ALA A 18 -9.40 9.73 9.04
C ALA A 18 -8.08 9.56 8.25
N PRO A 19 -7.26 8.54 8.54
CA PRO A 19 -6.01 8.28 7.80
C PRO A 19 -6.22 8.26 6.29
N GLU A 20 -7.32 7.72 5.83
CA GLU A 20 -7.78 7.60 4.43
C GLU A 20 -7.97 8.94 3.73
N GLU A 21 -8.33 9.97 4.47
CA GLU A 21 -8.53 11.33 3.95
C GLU A 21 -7.28 12.22 4.07
N LYS A 22 -6.18 11.67 4.57
CA LYS A 22 -4.94 12.42 4.78
C LYS A 22 -4.23 12.60 3.44
N LEU A 23 -4.24 13.83 2.94
CA LEU A 23 -3.51 14.17 1.73
C LEU A 23 -2.01 14.14 1.99
N GLU A 24 -1.28 13.45 1.13
CA GLU A 24 0.18 13.49 1.09
C GLU A 24 0.67 14.61 0.20
N GLN A 25 1.77 15.25 0.58
CA GLN A 25 2.36 16.31 -0.20
C GLN A 25 3.31 15.69 -1.24
N PHE A 26 2.97 15.89 -2.52
CA PHE A 26 3.81 15.50 -3.65
C PHE A 26 4.21 16.73 -4.46
N SER A 27 5.50 16.85 -4.80
CA SER A 27 6.04 17.99 -5.54
C SER A 27 6.65 17.54 -6.86
N ILE A 28 6.17 18.10 -7.97
CA ILE A 28 6.67 17.80 -9.32
C ILE A 28 7.14 19.07 -10.03
N ARG A 29 8.12 18.90 -10.92
CA ARG A 29 8.55 19.93 -11.85
C ARG A 29 7.96 19.65 -13.23
N LEU A 30 7.18 20.58 -13.76
CA LEU A 30 6.56 20.44 -15.07
C LEU A 30 7.24 21.34 -16.11
N PRO A 31 7.38 20.87 -17.35
CA PRO A 31 7.72 21.73 -18.49
C PRO A 31 6.71 22.89 -18.61
N PRO A 32 7.13 24.10 -19.03
CA PRO A 32 6.26 25.27 -19.10
C PRO A 32 4.98 25.05 -19.93
N LYS A 33 5.07 24.29 -21.00
CA LYS A 33 3.94 23.93 -21.85
C LYS A 33 2.87 23.13 -21.10
N LEU A 34 3.28 22.14 -20.30
CA LEU A 34 2.34 21.32 -19.50
C LEU A 34 1.74 22.13 -18.36
N LYS A 35 2.52 23.00 -17.72
CA LYS A 35 2.02 23.92 -16.70
C LYS A 35 0.91 24.80 -17.27
N LEU A 36 1.14 25.44 -18.40
CA LEU A 36 0.13 26.25 -19.09
C LEU A 36 -1.11 25.40 -19.44
N GLY A 37 -0.91 24.18 -19.94
CA GLY A 37 -2.00 23.25 -20.24
C GLY A 37 -2.90 22.99 -19.04
N LEU A 38 -2.30 22.72 -17.87
CA LEU A 38 -3.05 22.52 -16.62
C LEU A 38 -3.80 23.79 -16.17
N GLU A 39 -3.19 24.96 -16.30
CA GLU A 39 -3.85 26.22 -15.99
C GLU A 39 -5.07 26.47 -16.89
N LEU A 40 -4.96 26.18 -18.18
CA LEU A 40 -6.07 26.29 -19.13
C LEU A 40 -7.17 25.27 -18.83
N LEU A 41 -6.81 24.02 -18.49
CA LEU A 41 -7.74 22.98 -18.10
C LEU A 41 -8.52 23.36 -16.83
N ALA A 42 -7.83 23.86 -15.81
CA ALA A 42 -8.45 24.35 -14.58
C ALA A 42 -9.49 25.43 -14.84
N ARG A 43 -9.16 26.43 -15.69
CA ARG A 43 -10.09 27.49 -16.08
C ARG A 43 -11.27 26.95 -16.87
N ALA A 44 -11.03 26.07 -17.85
CA ALA A 44 -12.08 25.49 -18.69
C ALA A 44 -13.10 24.66 -17.89
N GLN A 45 -12.63 24.02 -16.83
CA GLN A 45 -13.47 23.19 -15.96
C GLN A 45 -13.96 23.91 -14.70
N HIS A 46 -13.65 25.18 -14.50
CA HIS A 46 -13.98 25.95 -13.29
C HIS A 46 -13.48 25.29 -12.01
N ARG A 47 -12.26 24.72 -12.04
CA ARG A 47 -11.62 24.01 -10.93
C ARG A 47 -10.36 24.71 -10.45
N SER A 48 -9.92 24.39 -9.22
CA SER A 48 -8.58 24.76 -8.77
C SER A 48 -7.51 24.00 -9.56
N LEU A 49 -6.27 24.50 -9.54
CA LEU A 49 -5.14 23.80 -10.20
C LEU A 49 -4.94 22.40 -9.63
N SER A 50 -5.04 22.22 -8.29
CA SER A 50 -4.94 20.90 -7.65
C SER A 50 -6.01 19.93 -8.12
N GLN A 51 -7.27 20.39 -8.23
CA GLN A 51 -8.37 19.57 -8.75
C GLN A 51 -8.19 19.24 -10.25
N ALA A 52 -7.58 20.12 -11.03
CA ALA A 52 -7.27 19.84 -12.43
C ALA A 52 -6.16 18.79 -12.57
N VAL A 53 -5.14 18.82 -11.68
CA VAL A 53 -4.09 17.78 -11.60
C VAL A 53 -4.71 16.45 -11.21
N GLU A 54 -5.51 16.40 -10.16
CA GLU A 54 -6.21 15.19 -9.70
C GLU A 54 -7.07 14.58 -10.82
N TRP A 55 -7.85 15.41 -11.50
CA TRP A 55 -8.67 14.97 -12.63
C TRP A 55 -7.82 14.40 -13.78
N ALA A 56 -6.70 15.06 -14.11
CA ALA A 56 -5.82 14.61 -15.19
C ALA A 56 -5.13 13.28 -14.85
N LEU A 57 -4.74 13.10 -13.59
CA LEU A 57 -4.17 11.83 -13.09
C LEU A 57 -5.21 10.70 -13.16
N ASN A 58 -6.41 10.91 -12.63
CA ASN A 58 -7.48 9.92 -12.69
C ASN A 58 -7.85 9.55 -14.13
N ALA A 59 -7.92 10.53 -15.03
CA ALA A 59 -8.14 10.27 -16.45
C ALA A 59 -7.01 9.47 -17.10
N GLY A 60 -5.76 9.69 -16.68
CA GLY A 60 -4.59 8.93 -17.11
C GLY A 60 -4.64 7.49 -16.65
N LEU A 61 -4.89 7.26 -15.35
CA LEU A 61 -5.01 5.94 -14.74
C LEU A 61 -6.15 5.11 -15.36
N SER A 62 -7.30 5.74 -15.62
CA SER A 62 -8.45 5.07 -16.26
C SER A 62 -8.20 4.71 -17.73
N LYS A 63 -7.33 5.46 -18.43
CA LYS A 63 -6.96 5.19 -19.82
C LYS A 63 -5.85 4.16 -19.97
N TYR A 64 -5.03 3.99 -18.94
CA TYR A 64 -3.97 2.99 -18.97
C TYR A 64 -4.57 1.61 -18.82
N GLN A 65 -4.64 0.90 -19.94
CA GLN A 65 -5.14 -0.48 -19.98
C GLN A 65 -4.02 -1.43 -19.54
N LEU A 66 -4.37 -2.36 -18.68
CA LEU A 66 -3.50 -3.49 -18.32
C LEU A 66 -3.60 -4.55 -19.42
N ASN A 67 -2.67 -5.50 -19.42
CA ASN A 67 -2.66 -6.58 -20.40
C ASN A 67 -3.94 -7.42 -20.32
N ASP A 68 -4.35 -8.00 -21.46
CA ASP A 68 -5.60 -8.78 -21.60
C ASP A 68 -5.70 -9.99 -20.66
N ASP A 69 -4.59 -10.44 -20.09
CA ASP A 69 -4.50 -11.57 -19.15
C ASP A 69 -4.88 -11.19 -17.71
N THR A 70 -5.12 -9.91 -17.41
CA THR A 70 -5.49 -9.44 -16.07
C THR A 70 -7.01 -9.30 -15.92
N TYR A 71 -7.52 -9.55 -14.69
CA TYR A 71 -8.93 -9.31 -14.34
C TYR A 71 -9.34 -7.84 -14.48
N TYR A 72 -8.37 -6.91 -14.40
CA TYR A 72 -8.61 -5.47 -14.40
C TYR A 72 -8.44 -4.85 -15.77
N ALA A 73 -9.46 -4.12 -16.22
CA ALA A 73 -9.44 -3.43 -17.51
C ALA A 73 -8.50 -2.22 -17.54
N SER A 74 -8.26 -1.58 -16.39
CA SER A 74 -7.42 -0.38 -16.30
C SER A 74 -6.64 -0.33 -14.99
N LEU A 75 -5.57 0.50 -14.97
CA LEU A 75 -4.81 0.74 -13.76
C LEU A 75 -5.66 1.37 -12.65
N ALA A 76 -6.67 2.18 -12.99
CA ALA A 76 -7.59 2.73 -12.01
C ALA A 76 -8.42 1.63 -11.32
N SER A 77 -8.95 0.66 -12.07
CA SER A 77 -9.72 -0.44 -11.48
C SER A 77 -8.86 -1.37 -10.61
N LEU A 78 -7.62 -1.62 -10.98
CA LEU A 78 -6.67 -2.33 -10.13
C LEU A 78 -6.40 -1.57 -8.83
N LEU A 79 -6.20 -0.25 -8.93
CA LEU A 79 -5.89 0.59 -7.77
C LEU A 79 -7.01 0.60 -6.73
N ASP A 80 -8.28 0.57 -7.16
CA ASP A 80 -9.44 0.52 -6.27
C ASP A 80 -9.45 -0.74 -5.38
N ASP A 81 -8.94 -1.86 -5.88
CA ASP A 81 -8.89 -3.13 -5.15
C ASP A 81 -7.58 -3.34 -4.38
N VAL A 82 -6.46 -2.82 -4.92
CA VAL A 82 -5.14 -2.96 -4.29
C VAL A 82 -4.95 -1.97 -3.14
N TRP A 83 -5.63 -0.81 -3.20
CA TRP A 83 -5.45 0.21 -2.19
C TRP A 83 -5.97 -0.26 -0.83
N ASP A 84 -5.04 -0.52 0.08
CA ASP A 84 -5.31 -0.83 1.48
C ASP A 84 -4.32 -0.04 2.35
N PHE A 85 -4.73 0.27 3.59
CA PHE A 85 -3.86 0.96 4.56
C PHE A 85 -2.84 0.02 5.19
N THR A 86 -3.00 -1.28 4.94
CA THR A 86 -2.12 -2.33 5.42
C THR A 86 -1.17 -2.76 4.30
N PRO A 87 0.15 -2.42 4.40
CA PRO A 87 1.12 -2.70 3.36
C PRO A 87 1.21 -4.17 2.95
N ALA A 88 1.08 -5.09 3.91
CA ALA A 88 1.12 -6.53 3.62
C ALA A 88 -0.04 -6.95 2.72
N LYS A 89 -1.26 -6.52 3.04
CA LYS A 89 -2.44 -6.85 2.25
C LYS A 89 -2.40 -6.25 0.85
N SER A 90 -2.01 -4.97 0.74
CA SER A 90 -1.78 -4.33 -0.56
C SER A 90 -0.76 -5.10 -1.41
N ALA A 91 0.37 -5.52 -0.82
CA ALA A 91 1.41 -6.26 -1.52
C ALA A 91 0.93 -7.65 -1.98
N LEU A 92 0.17 -8.38 -1.15
CA LEU A 92 -0.41 -9.67 -1.52
C LEU A 92 -1.46 -9.54 -2.63
N THR A 93 -2.32 -8.52 -2.57
CA THR A 93 -3.28 -8.24 -3.64
C THR A 93 -2.57 -7.89 -4.95
N MET A 94 -1.51 -7.09 -4.89
CA MET A 94 -0.66 -6.80 -6.06
C MET A 94 0.02 -8.05 -6.61
N LEU A 95 0.56 -8.92 -5.74
CA LEU A 95 1.18 -10.18 -6.16
C LEU A 95 0.21 -11.07 -6.95
N LEU A 96 -1.06 -11.11 -6.51
CA LEU A 96 -2.10 -11.91 -7.16
C LEU A 96 -2.53 -11.35 -8.53
N HIS A 97 -2.61 -10.03 -8.65
CA HIS A 97 -3.28 -9.41 -9.80
C HIS A 97 -2.37 -8.70 -10.79
N ALA A 98 -1.23 -8.19 -10.35
CA ALA A 98 -0.31 -7.43 -11.20
C ALA A 98 1.14 -7.49 -10.68
N PRO A 99 1.73 -8.69 -10.53
CA PRO A 99 3.07 -8.85 -9.98
C PRO A 99 4.16 -8.14 -10.80
N GLU A 100 3.90 -7.90 -12.09
CA GLU A 100 4.81 -7.19 -12.99
C GLU A 100 4.92 -5.69 -12.71
N LEU A 101 3.97 -5.11 -11.97
CA LEU A 101 3.98 -3.71 -11.55
C LEU A 101 4.64 -3.50 -10.18
N MET A 102 4.99 -4.58 -9.48
CA MET A 102 5.61 -4.51 -8.16
C MET A 102 7.10 -4.18 -8.26
N LEU A 103 7.61 -3.46 -7.26
CA LEU A 103 9.06 -3.44 -7.01
C LEU A 103 9.53 -4.85 -6.66
N TYR A 104 10.77 -5.17 -7.05
CA TYR A 104 11.28 -6.55 -6.88
C TYR A 104 11.33 -6.97 -5.41
N GLU A 105 11.75 -6.06 -4.54
CA GLU A 105 11.81 -6.28 -3.09
C GLU A 105 10.42 -6.53 -2.49
N ASP A 106 9.43 -5.71 -2.86
CA ASP A 106 8.05 -5.85 -2.39
C ASP A 106 7.42 -7.16 -2.88
N ARG A 107 7.74 -7.57 -4.10
CA ARG A 107 7.29 -8.83 -4.67
C ARG A 107 7.87 -10.02 -3.88
N ILE A 108 9.17 -10.04 -3.61
CA ILE A 108 9.79 -11.11 -2.81
C ILE A 108 9.22 -11.13 -1.39
N ALA A 109 8.96 -9.96 -0.78
CA ALA A 109 8.33 -9.88 0.53
C ALA A 109 6.89 -10.46 0.52
N ALA A 110 6.11 -10.18 -0.51
CA ALA A 110 4.77 -10.75 -0.68
C ALA A 110 4.84 -12.27 -0.95
N GLU A 111 5.79 -12.74 -1.77
CA GLU A 111 6.03 -14.16 -2.03
C GLU A 111 6.47 -14.93 -0.77
N LEU A 112 7.21 -14.30 0.14
CA LEU A 112 7.56 -14.89 1.45
C LEU A 112 6.31 -15.19 2.29
N VAL A 113 5.33 -14.31 2.29
CA VAL A 113 4.06 -14.50 3.00
C VAL A 113 3.22 -15.56 2.30
N GLU A 114 2.98 -15.40 1.01
CA GLU A 114 2.13 -16.27 0.19
C GLU A 114 2.61 -17.71 0.18
N TYR A 115 3.92 -17.93 0.02
CA TYR A 115 4.51 -19.27 -0.03
C TYR A 115 5.08 -19.73 1.31
N SER A 116 4.70 -19.08 2.42
CA SER A 116 5.07 -19.54 3.77
C SER A 116 4.49 -20.92 4.07
N VAL A 117 5.14 -21.63 4.96
CA VAL A 117 4.71 -22.98 5.39
C VAL A 117 3.28 -22.94 5.92
N GLU A 118 2.94 -21.90 6.69
CA GLU A 118 1.64 -21.71 7.32
C GLU A 118 0.53 -21.45 6.29
N MET A 119 0.77 -20.55 5.32
CA MET A 119 -0.20 -20.25 4.25
C MET A 119 -0.43 -21.49 3.38
N GLN A 120 0.63 -22.15 2.96
CA GLN A 120 0.54 -23.37 2.17
C GLN A 120 -0.15 -24.53 2.90
N ALA A 121 -0.04 -24.61 4.24
CA ALA A 121 -0.76 -25.59 5.04
C ALA A 121 -2.29 -25.32 5.00
N LEU A 122 -2.69 -24.05 5.15
CA LEU A 122 -4.10 -23.66 5.09
C LEU A 122 -4.72 -23.92 3.72
N GLU A 123 -4.03 -23.59 2.64
CA GLU A 123 -4.52 -23.82 1.26
C GLU A 123 -4.75 -25.32 0.99
N LYS A 124 -3.91 -26.18 1.54
CA LYS A 124 -4.03 -27.65 1.40
C LYS A 124 -5.00 -28.27 2.38
N GLY A 125 -5.64 -27.47 3.24
CA GLY A 125 -6.56 -27.96 4.29
C GLY A 125 -5.88 -28.75 5.39
N HIS A 126 -4.57 -28.52 5.61
CA HIS A 126 -3.83 -29.10 6.72
C HIS A 126 -4.09 -28.31 8.01
N GLU A 127 -3.88 -28.94 9.16
CA GLU A 127 -3.92 -28.24 10.46
C GLU A 127 -2.85 -27.15 10.51
N CYS A 128 -3.29 -25.92 10.80
CA CYS A 128 -2.44 -24.78 11.08
C CYS A 128 -2.86 -24.17 12.41
N GLU A 129 -1.90 -23.71 13.20
CA GLU A 129 -2.17 -23.06 14.49
C GLU A 129 -2.89 -21.70 14.33
N LEU A 130 -2.76 -21.07 13.17
CA LEU A 130 -3.32 -19.76 12.86
C LEU A 130 -4.33 -19.85 11.73
N THR A 131 -5.35 -19.00 11.76
CA THR A 131 -6.25 -18.76 10.63
C THR A 131 -5.60 -17.88 9.59
N HIS A 132 -6.18 -17.84 8.37
CA HIS A 132 -5.72 -16.95 7.30
C HIS A 132 -5.69 -15.47 7.75
N GLU A 133 -6.72 -15.01 8.45
CA GLU A 133 -6.79 -13.64 8.99
C GLU A 133 -5.67 -13.35 9.99
N GLN A 134 -5.41 -14.28 10.92
CA GLN A 134 -4.33 -14.17 11.89
C GLN A 134 -2.94 -14.16 11.24
N LEU A 135 -2.75 -14.90 10.13
CA LEU A 135 -1.51 -14.85 9.35
C LEU A 135 -1.31 -13.51 8.66
N LEU A 136 -2.38 -12.92 8.11
CA LEU A 136 -2.32 -11.59 7.53
C LEU A 136 -2.02 -10.51 8.58
N GLU A 137 -2.63 -10.58 9.76
CA GLU A 137 -2.33 -9.69 10.88
C GLU A 137 -0.87 -9.84 11.35
N LEU A 138 -0.36 -11.07 11.39
CA LEU A 138 1.04 -11.35 11.73
C LEU A 138 1.99 -10.79 10.69
N ALA A 139 1.70 -10.96 9.40
CA ALA A 139 2.47 -10.40 8.30
C ALA A 139 2.49 -8.87 8.36
N GLU A 140 1.34 -8.23 8.60
CA GLU A 140 1.24 -6.78 8.73
C GLU A 140 2.06 -6.27 9.91
N ALA A 141 1.92 -6.89 11.09
CA ALA A 141 2.66 -6.50 12.29
C ALA A 141 4.19 -6.62 12.12
N ASN A 142 4.64 -7.50 11.21
CA ASN A 142 6.05 -7.79 10.96
C ASN A 142 6.53 -7.34 9.57
N TRP A 143 5.75 -6.54 8.82
CA TRP A 143 6.05 -6.22 7.42
C TRP A 143 7.45 -5.67 7.19
N GLN A 144 7.92 -4.78 8.07
CA GLN A 144 9.28 -4.23 7.99
C GLN A 144 10.38 -5.30 8.19
N ALA A 145 10.12 -6.32 9.00
CA ALA A 145 11.04 -7.43 9.17
C ALA A 145 11.03 -8.35 7.94
N ILE A 146 9.85 -8.59 7.36
CA ILE A 146 9.68 -9.38 6.13
C ILE A 146 10.43 -8.71 4.97
N LEU A 147 10.35 -7.38 4.80
CA LEU A 147 11.12 -6.64 3.80
C LEU A 147 12.64 -6.84 3.97
N LYS A 148 13.16 -6.78 5.19
CA LYS A 148 14.59 -7.05 5.44
C LYS A 148 15.00 -8.49 5.11
N VAL A 149 14.12 -9.46 5.38
CA VAL A 149 14.34 -10.86 4.99
C VAL A 149 14.33 -10.99 3.46
N ALA A 150 13.41 -10.29 2.78
CA ALA A 150 13.39 -10.25 1.32
C ALA A 150 14.69 -9.69 0.73
N GLU A 151 15.19 -8.56 1.26
CA GLU A 151 16.48 -7.99 0.88
C GLU A 151 17.64 -9.00 1.06
N HIS A 152 17.63 -9.74 2.17
CA HIS A 152 18.66 -10.76 2.44
C HIS A 152 18.57 -11.92 1.44
N ILE A 153 17.37 -12.47 1.21
CA ILE A 153 17.13 -13.56 0.25
C ILE A 153 17.57 -13.14 -1.16
N ILE A 154 17.27 -11.92 -1.57
CA ILE A 154 17.71 -11.36 -2.85
C ILE A 154 19.25 -11.34 -2.92
N SER A 155 19.91 -10.93 -1.82
CA SER A 155 21.37 -10.82 -1.78
C SER A 155 22.10 -12.14 -1.91
N ILE A 156 21.51 -13.24 -1.41
CA ILE A 156 22.11 -14.60 -1.45
C ILE A 156 21.56 -15.47 -2.59
N GLY A 157 20.54 -14.99 -3.32
CA GLY A 157 19.95 -15.69 -4.47
C GLY A 157 19.10 -16.91 -4.05
N GLU A 158 18.54 -16.91 -2.85
CA GLU A 158 17.64 -17.98 -2.38
C GLU A 158 16.20 -17.79 -2.87
N SER A 159 15.42 -18.87 -2.74
CA SER A 159 13.98 -18.85 -3.06
C SER A 159 13.18 -18.30 -1.86
N PRO A 160 12.15 -17.48 -2.07
CA PRO A 160 11.25 -17.05 -1.00
C PRO A 160 10.34 -18.17 -0.46
N ARG A 161 10.32 -19.34 -1.10
CA ARG A 161 9.40 -20.44 -0.76
C ARG A 161 9.88 -21.26 0.43
N GLY A 162 8.93 -21.68 1.26
CA GLY A 162 9.18 -22.62 2.36
C GLY A 162 9.68 -21.98 3.65
N HIS A 163 9.66 -20.65 3.76
CA HIS A 163 9.94 -19.95 5.01
C HIS A 163 8.74 -20.00 5.96
N THR A 164 9.00 -19.86 7.27
CA THR A 164 7.95 -19.82 8.30
C THR A 164 7.72 -18.41 8.81
N LEU A 165 6.47 -17.98 8.89
CA LEU A 165 6.08 -16.69 9.47
C LEU A 165 6.11 -16.71 11.00
N LEU A 166 5.85 -17.87 11.63
CA LEU A 166 5.88 -18.02 13.09
C LEU A 166 7.27 -17.81 13.69
N GLY A 167 8.33 -18.02 12.92
CA GLY A 167 9.72 -17.76 13.32
C GLY A 167 10.04 -16.28 13.49
N LEU A 168 9.31 -15.37 12.81
CA LEU A 168 9.53 -13.93 12.90
C LEU A 168 9.21 -13.35 14.28
N ASN A 169 8.34 -14.00 15.07
CA ASN A 169 7.88 -13.51 16.37
C ASN A 169 8.85 -13.82 17.54
N ARG A 170 9.80 -14.74 17.39
CA ARG A 170 10.59 -15.26 18.53
C ARG A 170 11.99 -14.71 18.68
N SER A 171 12.61 -14.15 17.68
CA SER A 171 14.02 -13.66 17.80
C SER A 171 14.54 -12.92 16.56
N GLY A 172 13.85 -12.02 15.94
CA GLY A 172 14.42 -11.36 14.74
C GLY A 172 15.23 -12.38 13.92
N TRP A 173 14.61 -13.14 13.13
CA TRP A 173 15.06 -14.15 12.18
C TRP A 173 16.49 -14.68 12.41
N MET A 174 16.63 -15.81 13.07
CA MET A 174 17.84 -16.63 12.96
C MET A 174 17.62 -17.58 11.79
N GLY A 175 18.28 -17.31 10.66
CA GLY A 175 18.39 -18.26 9.57
C GLY A 175 18.79 -19.62 10.09
N ASN A 176 18.11 -20.67 9.62
CA ASN A 176 18.58 -22.03 9.84
C ASN A 176 19.98 -22.15 9.23
N ALA A 177 21.00 -22.27 10.08
CA ALA A 177 22.33 -22.69 9.70
C ALA A 177 22.33 -24.20 9.44
#